data_19d8497858fb0f901a84c25320775db5
#
_entry.id   19d8497858fb0f901a84c25320775db5
#
_cell.length_a   1.000
_cell.length_b   1.000
_cell.length_c   1.000
_cell.angle_alpha   90.00
_cell.angle_beta   90.00
_cell.angle_gamma   90.00
#
_symmetry.space_group_name_H-M   'P 1'
#
loop_
_entity.id
_entity.type
_entity.pdbx_description
1 polymer ?
#
loop_
_entity_poly.entity_id
_entity_poly.type
_entity_poly.pdbx_seq_one_letter_code
_entity_poly.pdbx_strand_id
1 'polypeptide(L)'
;MESDDEDITFKPVAWNLVIPNVKKWYELRFDSEKKKSKSKSQEIRLMQEAESLVQDDTKKYWKYRYQGDDKQDFQWISQVIRSGTFADKLAANTLLVQDSPIHNIEPLSKLVSMTKSKGTRECLISMENVKELFIGDL
;
A
#
# COMPACT_ATOMS: atom_id res chain seq x y z
N MET A 1 14.47 -29.90 10.24
CA MET A 1 14.49 -28.49 10.66
C MET A 1 13.54 -27.78 9.73
N GLU A 2 12.27 -27.80 10.08
CA GLU A 2 11.23 -27.11 9.33
C GLU A 2 11.36 -25.63 9.69
N SER A 3 11.68 -24.81 8.71
CA SER A 3 11.56 -23.37 8.86
C SER A 3 10.06 -23.06 8.82
N ASP A 4 9.51 -22.71 9.98
CA ASP A 4 8.21 -22.07 10.07
C ASP A 4 8.32 -20.69 9.42
N ASP A 5 8.25 -20.66 8.09
CA ASP A 5 7.81 -19.48 7.37
C ASP A 5 6.32 -19.32 7.74
N GLU A 6 6.07 -18.73 8.90
CA GLU A 6 4.75 -18.18 9.18
C GLU A 6 4.51 -17.10 8.13
N ASP A 7 3.80 -17.49 7.08
CA ASP A 7 3.16 -16.58 6.15
C ASP A 7 2.35 -15.59 6.99
N ILE A 8 2.87 -14.38 7.17
CA ILE A 8 2.15 -13.30 7.85
C ILE A 8 1.00 -12.89 6.94
N THR A 9 -0.03 -13.70 6.92
CA THR A 9 -1.27 -13.38 6.21
C THR A 9 -2.04 -12.37 7.04
N PHE A 10 -1.88 -11.10 6.71
CA PHE A 10 -2.71 -10.06 7.28
C PHE A 10 -4.18 -10.33 6.98
N LYS A 11 -4.99 -10.45 8.00
CA LYS A 11 -6.44 -10.63 7.84
C LYS A 11 -7.03 -9.39 7.16
N PRO A 12 -7.98 -9.58 6.22
CA PRO A 12 -8.65 -8.46 5.59
C PRO A 12 -9.26 -7.52 6.63
N VAL A 13 -8.91 -6.23 6.54
CA VAL A 13 -9.47 -5.23 7.42
C VAL A 13 -10.77 -4.75 6.85
N ALA A 14 -11.78 -4.95 7.64
CA ALA A 14 -12.93 -4.10 7.75
C ALA A 14 -13.76 -3.76 6.53
N TRP A 15 -14.87 -4.12 6.68
CA TRP A 15 -16.12 -3.97 5.99
C TRP A 15 -16.62 -2.50 5.85
N ASN A 16 -15.91 -1.52 6.43
CA ASN A 16 -16.23 -0.09 6.36
C ASN A 16 -15.34 0.69 5.39
N LEU A 17 -14.45 0.00 4.68
CA LEU A 17 -13.64 0.62 3.64
C LEU A 17 -14.44 0.69 2.34
N VAL A 18 -14.37 1.83 1.66
CA VAL A 18 -14.96 2.01 0.32
C VAL A 18 -14.21 1.16 -0.70
N ILE A 19 -12.88 1.09 -0.56
CA ILE A 19 -12.02 0.26 -1.40
C ILE A 19 -11.50 -0.91 -0.55
N PRO A 20 -11.95 -2.16 -0.83
CA PRO A 20 -11.50 -3.31 -0.07
C PRO A 20 -10.00 -3.59 -0.32
N ASN A 21 -9.29 -3.88 0.76
CA ASN A 21 -7.85 -4.18 0.70
C ASN A 21 -7.49 -5.57 0.16
N VAL A 22 -8.51 -6.43 -0.06
CA VAL A 22 -8.32 -7.83 -0.48
C VAL A 22 -8.47 -8.07 -1.98
N LYS A 23 -8.96 -7.08 -2.73
CA LYS A 23 -9.10 -7.21 -4.19
C LYS A 23 -7.97 -6.50 -4.89
N LYS A 24 -7.37 -7.19 -5.83
CA LYS A 24 -6.41 -6.57 -6.72
C LYS A 24 -7.11 -5.54 -7.60
N TRP A 25 -6.49 -4.41 -7.83
CA TRP A 25 -7.08 -3.29 -8.57
C TRP A 25 -7.59 -3.69 -9.96
N TYR A 26 -6.94 -4.64 -10.64
CA TYR A 26 -7.32 -5.14 -11.96
C TYR A 26 -8.49 -6.14 -11.92
N GLU A 27 -8.88 -6.62 -10.75
CA GLU A 27 -10.09 -7.45 -10.56
C GLU A 27 -11.34 -6.59 -10.35
N LEU A 28 -11.15 -5.30 -10.08
CA LEU A 28 -12.24 -4.35 -9.95
C LEU A 28 -12.82 -4.10 -11.35
N ARG A 29 -14.03 -4.56 -11.58
CA ARG A 29 -14.77 -4.24 -12.81
C ARG A 29 -15.46 -2.90 -12.61
N PHE A 30 -15.10 -1.95 -13.43
CA PHE A 30 -15.81 -0.69 -13.53
C PHE A 30 -16.80 -0.82 -14.68
N ASP A 31 -18.10 -0.71 -14.40
CA ASP A 31 -19.11 -0.65 -15.45
C ASP A 31 -18.83 0.54 -16.36
N SER A 32 -18.46 0.23 -17.60
CA SER A 32 -18.23 1.24 -18.62
C SER A 32 -19.57 1.74 -19.16
N GLU A 33 -20.35 2.42 -18.33
CA GLU A 33 -21.42 3.25 -18.86
C GLU A 33 -20.83 4.32 -19.79
N LYS A 34 -21.48 4.53 -20.93
CA LYS A 34 -21.04 5.51 -21.94
C LYS A 34 -20.70 6.82 -21.25
N LYS A 35 -19.41 7.13 -21.20
CA LYS A 35 -18.88 8.35 -20.59
C LYS A 35 -19.48 9.55 -21.30
N LYS A 36 -20.43 10.24 -20.67
CA LYS A 36 -20.81 11.57 -21.10
C LYS A 36 -19.61 12.50 -20.93
N SER A 37 -19.29 13.27 -21.97
CA SER A 37 -18.25 14.29 -21.89
C SER A 37 -18.57 15.23 -20.72
N LYS A 38 -17.63 15.32 -19.76
CA LYS A 38 -17.76 16.21 -18.60
C LYS A 38 -16.99 17.50 -18.84
N SER A 39 -17.46 18.60 -18.29
CA SER A 39 -16.71 19.86 -18.33
C SER A 39 -15.45 19.74 -17.46
N LYS A 40 -14.42 20.53 -17.77
CA LYS A 40 -13.16 20.54 -17.01
C LYS A 40 -13.36 20.82 -15.52
N SER A 41 -14.29 21.69 -15.17
CA SER A 41 -14.64 21.99 -13.77
C SER A 41 -15.28 20.79 -13.06
N GLN A 42 -16.10 20.00 -13.76
CA GLN A 42 -16.68 18.76 -13.22
C GLN A 42 -15.62 17.68 -13.01
N GLU A 43 -14.66 17.57 -13.90
CA GLU A 43 -13.54 16.63 -13.76
C GLU A 43 -12.67 16.97 -12.53
N ILE A 44 -12.33 18.24 -12.34
CA ILE A 44 -11.56 18.70 -11.18
C ILE A 44 -12.31 18.41 -9.88
N ARG A 45 -13.61 18.67 -9.83
CA ARG A 45 -14.44 18.41 -8.65
C ARG A 45 -14.48 16.92 -8.32
N LEU A 46 -14.68 16.07 -9.32
CA LEU A 46 -14.70 14.61 -9.13
C LEU A 46 -13.35 14.08 -8.67
N MET A 47 -12.26 14.64 -9.18
CA MET A 47 -10.92 14.28 -8.74
C MET A 47 -10.70 14.64 -7.26
N GLN A 48 -11.12 15.84 -6.85
CA GLN A 48 -11.04 16.26 -5.45
C GLN A 48 -11.90 15.39 -4.52
N GLU A 49 -13.10 15.03 -4.95
CA GLU A 49 -13.98 14.13 -4.21
C GLU A 49 -13.33 12.74 -4.08
N ALA A 50 -12.75 12.21 -5.15
CA ALA A 50 -12.06 10.92 -5.14
C ALA A 50 -10.83 10.93 -4.22
N GLU A 51 -10.02 11.97 -4.27
CA GLU A 51 -8.86 12.14 -3.37
C GLU A 51 -9.30 12.20 -1.90
N SER A 52 -10.36 12.92 -1.60
CA SER A 52 -10.92 12.99 -0.25
C SER A 52 -11.40 11.64 0.25
N LEU A 53 -12.10 10.88 -0.60
CA LEU A 53 -12.55 9.52 -0.27
C LEU A 53 -11.38 8.57 0.01
N VAL A 54 -10.35 8.61 -0.79
CA VAL A 54 -9.14 7.78 -0.59
C VAL A 54 -8.43 8.15 0.71
N GLN A 55 -8.33 9.45 1.02
CA GLN A 55 -7.71 9.90 2.27
C GLN A 55 -8.49 9.45 3.49
N ASP A 56 -9.81 9.57 3.47
CA ASP A 56 -10.67 9.13 4.56
C ASP A 56 -10.64 7.61 4.74
N ASP A 57 -10.65 6.88 3.63
CA ASP A 57 -10.54 5.43 3.62
C ASP A 57 -9.18 4.97 4.19
N THR A 58 -8.11 5.65 3.81
CA THR A 58 -6.76 5.40 4.33
C THR A 58 -6.68 5.63 5.85
N LYS A 59 -7.29 6.71 6.35
CA LYS A 59 -7.36 6.96 7.80
C LYS A 59 -8.11 5.85 8.53
N LYS A 60 -9.22 5.36 7.98
CA LYS A 60 -9.96 4.23 8.53
C LYS A 60 -9.13 2.96 8.54
N TYR A 61 -8.49 2.64 7.44
CA TYR A 61 -7.59 1.50 7.33
C TYR A 61 -6.52 1.51 8.43
N TRP A 62 -5.77 2.61 8.58
CA TRP A 62 -4.75 2.74 9.59
C TRP A 62 -5.31 2.65 11.01
N LYS A 63 -6.46 3.27 11.27
CA LYS A 63 -7.13 3.18 12.57
C LYS A 63 -7.45 1.74 12.94
N TYR A 64 -7.99 0.97 12.01
CA TYR A 64 -8.32 -0.43 12.25
C TYR A 64 -7.07 -1.28 12.50
N ARG A 65 -6.03 -1.09 11.71
CA ARG A 65 -4.77 -1.83 11.89
C ARG A 65 -4.10 -1.52 13.22
N TYR A 66 -4.12 -0.27 13.66
CA TYR A 66 -3.55 0.12 14.97
C TYR A 66 -4.40 -0.26 16.17
N GLN A 67 -5.67 -0.58 16.00
CA GLN A 67 -6.58 -0.94 17.09
C GLN A 67 -7.00 -2.41 17.08
N GLY A 68 -6.74 -3.13 15.99
CA GLY A 68 -7.10 -4.53 15.81
C GLY A 68 -6.13 -5.53 16.45
N ASP A 69 -6.33 -6.78 16.14
CA ASP A 69 -5.53 -7.90 16.65
C ASP A 69 -4.06 -7.80 16.21
N ASP A 70 -3.82 -7.20 15.04
CA ASP A 70 -2.48 -7.02 14.45
C ASP A 70 -1.76 -5.74 14.93
N LYS A 71 -2.26 -5.11 15.97
CA LYS A 71 -1.75 -3.82 16.50
C LYS A 71 -0.25 -3.83 16.77
N GLN A 72 0.25 -4.93 17.33
CA GLN A 72 1.67 -5.02 17.71
C GLN A 72 2.57 -5.04 16.48
N ASP A 73 2.17 -5.77 15.44
CA ASP A 73 2.92 -5.89 14.19
C ASP A 73 2.98 -4.54 13.46
N PHE A 74 1.87 -3.82 13.42
CA PHE A 74 1.83 -2.48 12.83
C PHE A 74 2.62 -1.44 13.63
N GLN A 75 2.63 -1.52 14.94
CA GLN A 75 3.48 -0.67 15.78
C GLN A 75 4.97 -0.95 15.53
N TRP A 76 5.34 -2.23 15.44
CA TRP A 76 6.70 -2.63 15.12
C TRP A 76 7.12 -2.14 13.72
N ILE A 77 6.29 -2.34 12.70
CA ILE A 77 6.52 -1.85 11.34
C ILE A 77 6.76 -0.34 11.34
N SER A 78 5.92 0.42 12.04
CA SER A 78 6.07 1.88 12.14
C SER A 78 7.36 2.31 12.81
N GLN A 79 7.80 1.57 13.81
CA GLN A 79 9.08 1.83 14.48
C GLN A 79 10.26 1.54 13.56
N VAL A 80 10.23 0.43 12.85
CA VAL A 80 11.26 0.02 11.88
C VAL A 80 11.39 1.05 10.75
N ILE A 81 10.28 1.55 10.23
CA ILE A 81 10.28 2.60 9.19
C ILE A 81 11.01 3.87 9.66
N ARG A 82 10.87 4.21 10.95
CA ARG A 82 11.53 5.40 11.52
C ARG A 82 13.01 5.21 11.79
N SER A 83 13.40 4.10 12.38
CA SER A 83 14.72 3.90 12.99
C SER A 83 15.49 2.69 12.47
N GLY A 84 14.92 1.89 11.58
CA GLY A 84 15.56 0.69 11.05
C GLY A 84 16.67 0.97 10.04
N THR A 85 17.41 -0.08 9.69
CA THR A 85 18.39 -0.07 8.61
C THR A 85 17.69 0.12 7.25
N PHE A 86 18.48 0.31 6.20
CA PHE A 86 17.93 0.40 4.83
C PHE A 86 17.13 -0.85 4.46
N ALA A 87 17.68 -2.04 4.72
CA ALA A 87 17.00 -3.30 4.45
C ALA A 87 15.71 -3.47 5.27
N ASP A 88 15.72 -3.08 6.53
CA ASP A 88 14.55 -3.12 7.41
C ASP A 88 13.45 -2.19 6.91
N LYS A 89 13.80 -0.97 6.52
CA LYS A 89 12.85 -0.01 5.94
C LYS A 89 12.26 -0.49 4.63
N LEU A 90 13.09 -1.10 3.79
CA LEU A 90 12.65 -1.71 2.53
C LEU A 90 11.62 -2.81 2.79
N ALA A 91 11.92 -3.75 3.68
CA ALA A 91 11.02 -4.83 4.05
C ALA A 91 9.71 -4.33 4.67
N ALA A 92 9.78 -3.39 5.61
CA ALA A 92 8.61 -2.85 6.28
C ALA A 92 7.65 -2.11 5.33
N ASN A 93 8.18 -1.26 4.43
CA ASN A 93 7.35 -0.60 3.41
C ASN A 93 6.75 -1.61 2.43
N THR A 94 7.48 -2.67 2.09
CA THR A 94 7.00 -3.75 1.22
C THR A 94 5.81 -4.46 1.85
N LEU A 95 5.88 -4.82 3.13
CA LEU A 95 4.77 -5.47 3.85
C LEU A 95 3.51 -4.60 3.86
N LEU A 96 3.64 -3.31 4.06
CA LEU A 96 2.49 -2.39 4.02
C LEU A 96 1.84 -2.34 2.64
N VAL A 97 2.63 -2.29 1.58
CA VAL A 97 2.10 -2.27 0.21
C VAL A 97 1.43 -3.59 -0.15
N GLN A 98 2.00 -4.72 0.27
CA GLN A 98 1.40 -6.05 0.08
C GLN A 98 0.07 -6.20 0.82
N ASP A 99 -0.06 -5.62 2.00
CA ASP A 99 -1.31 -5.67 2.77
C ASP A 99 -2.44 -4.88 2.07
N SER A 100 -2.17 -3.68 1.65
CA SER A 100 -3.14 -2.87 0.89
C SER A 100 -2.44 -1.77 0.07
N PRO A 101 -2.26 -1.96 -1.23
CA PRO A 101 -1.58 -0.98 -2.08
C PRO A 101 -2.27 0.39 -2.09
N ILE A 102 -3.59 0.41 -2.18
CA ILE A 102 -4.36 1.67 -2.30
C ILE A 102 -4.32 2.51 -1.03
N HIS A 103 -4.24 1.88 0.14
CA HIS A 103 -4.17 2.56 1.42
C HIS A 103 -2.72 2.86 1.86
N ASN A 104 -1.73 2.37 1.12
CA ASN A 104 -0.30 2.51 1.38
C ASN A 104 0.45 3.10 0.17
N ILE A 105 -0.13 4.09 -0.48
CA ILE A 105 0.49 4.79 -1.62
C ILE A 105 1.76 5.53 -1.18
N GLU A 106 1.77 6.11 0.02
CA GLU A 106 2.95 6.77 0.56
C GLU A 106 4.11 5.79 0.80
N PRO A 107 3.93 4.63 1.46
CA PRO A 107 4.93 3.56 1.49
C PRO A 107 5.41 3.11 0.11
N LEU A 108 4.52 2.97 -0.87
CA LEU A 108 4.88 2.62 -2.23
C LEU A 108 5.78 3.70 -2.88
N SER A 109 5.41 4.97 -2.73
CA SER A 109 6.22 6.10 -3.19
C SER A 109 7.60 6.12 -2.51
N LYS A 110 7.66 5.74 -1.24
CA LYS A 110 8.91 5.60 -0.51
C LYS A 110 9.80 4.50 -1.10
N LEU A 111 9.24 3.34 -1.41
CA LEU A 111 9.96 2.24 -2.08
C LEU A 111 10.54 2.68 -3.42
N VAL A 112 9.76 3.36 -4.24
CA VAL A 112 10.23 3.92 -5.52
C VAL A 112 11.35 4.94 -5.30
N SER A 113 11.27 5.77 -4.26
CA SER A 113 12.33 6.72 -3.91
C SER A 113 13.63 6.03 -3.48
N MET A 114 13.53 4.88 -2.82
CA MET A 114 14.68 4.09 -2.39
C MET A 114 15.48 3.53 -3.59
N THR A 115 14.85 3.33 -4.75
CA THR A 115 15.54 2.92 -5.99
C THR A 115 16.51 4.00 -6.52
N LYS A 116 16.40 5.23 -6.03
CA LYS A 116 17.28 6.34 -6.38
C LYS A 116 18.46 6.49 -5.41
N SER A 117 18.71 5.50 -4.57
CA SER A 117 19.86 5.51 -3.64
C SER A 117 21.18 5.64 -4.40
N LYS A 118 22.11 6.39 -3.84
CA LYS A 118 23.47 6.57 -4.39
C LYS A 118 24.32 5.30 -4.26
N GLY A 119 24.03 4.45 -3.29
CA GLY A 119 24.71 3.16 -3.11
C GLY A 119 24.23 2.16 -4.16
N THR A 120 25.17 1.62 -4.96
CA THR A 120 24.84 0.66 -6.04
C THR A 120 24.08 -0.56 -5.51
N ARG A 121 24.53 -1.12 -4.39
CA ARG A 121 23.88 -2.29 -3.77
C ARG A 121 22.46 -1.98 -3.31
N GLU A 122 22.28 -0.86 -2.63
CA GLU A 122 20.95 -0.43 -2.14
C GLU A 122 20.00 -0.13 -3.29
N CYS A 123 20.49 0.53 -4.32
CA CYS A 123 19.72 0.81 -5.54
C CYS A 123 19.26 -0.50 -6.21
N LEU A 124 20.14 -1.46 -6.40
CA LEU A 124 19.81 -2.74 -7.05
C LEU A 124 18.80 -3.57 -6.24
N ILE A 125 18.99 -3.66 -4.93
CA ILE A 125 18.06 -4.38 -4.04
C ILE A 125 16.68 -3.72 -4.06
N SER A 126 16.61 -2.40 -4.04
CA SER A 126 15.35 -1.66 -4.09
C SER A 126 14.64 -1.85 -5.43
N MET A 127 15.38 -1.81 -6.53
CA MET A 127 14.81 -2.03 -7.88
C MET A 127 14.26 -3.45 -8.03
N GLU A 128 14.99 -4.45 -7.55
CA GLU A 128 14.53 -5.84 -7.56
C GLU A 128 13.24 -6.01 -6.75
N ASN A 129 13.20 -5.43 -5.56
CA ASN A 129 12.03 -5.47 -4.69
C ASN A 129 10.81 -4.81 -5.33
N VAL A 130 10.96 -3.61 -5.90
CA VAL A 130 9.87 -2.90 -6.60
C VAL A 130 9.40 -3.70 -7.82
N LYS A 131 10.30 -4.28 -8.57
CA LYS A 131 9.97 -5.15 -9.70
C LYS A 131 9.10 -6.33 -9.26
N GLU A 132 9.50 -7.03 -8.21
CA GLU A 132 8.74 -8.18 -7.69
C GLU A 132 7.35 -7.79 -7.21
N LEU A 133 7.22 -6.65 -6.53
CA LEU A 133 5.91 -6.12 -6.13
C LEU A 133 4.98 -5.89 -7.31
N PHE A 134 5.46 -5.25 -8.38
CA PHE A 134 4.63 -4.95 -9.55
C PHE A 134 4.29 -6.20 -10.37
N ILE A 135 5.11 -7.22 -10.35
CA ILE A 135 4.85 -8.47 -11.08
C ILE A 135 3.93 -9.40 -10.30
N GLY A 136 4.11 -9.53 -8.99
CA GLY A 136 3.47 -10.53 -8.15
C GLY A 136 2.31 -10.01 -7.31
N ASP A 137 2.45 -8.86 -6.68
CA ASP A 137 1.58 -8.41 -5.59
C ASP A 137 0.64 -7.27 -5.98
N LEU A 138 1.01 -6.48 -6.95
CA LEU A 138 0.19 -5.38 -7.46
C LEU A 138 -0.60 -5.80 -8.73
#